data_2bf0cb7112a2f65ddaf88c86fa9fa7a2
#
_entry.id   2bf0cb7112a2f65ddaf88c86fa9fa7a2
#
_cell.length_a   1.000
_cell.length_b   1.000
_cell.length_c   1.000
_cell.angle_alpha   90.00
_cell.angle_beta   90.00
_cell.angle_gamma   90.00
#
_symmetry.space_group_name_H-M   'P 1'
#
loop_
_entity.id
_entity.type
_entity.pdbx_description
1 polymer ?
#
loop_
_entity_poly.entity_id
_entity_poly.type
_entity_poly.pdbx_seq_one_letter_code
_entity_poly.pdbx_strand_id
1 'polypeptide(L)'
;MRVVPNAFAVQATMDRQRIRTLAASLPGVRTSAFRFARSEAELAAALDEVGYPAFVKPTMSSSGHGQSRVTGPEQAASAWAHAEEDARATTGVVIVEEGVDFDYEIALLTVRSWDAASGNVTTSFCAPIGHRQEGGDYVESWQPMAMSEAALEGARQMAKAVTDALAEAGNGPCLGIFGVEFFVKGDDVWFSELSPRPHDTGMVTMVTQAQSEFELHARAILGLPVSTAQ
;
A
#
# COMPACT_ATOMS: atom_id res chain seq x y z
N MET A 1 -17.64 -15.67 -13.48
CA MET A 1 -16.63 -16.08 -12.46
C MET A 1 -16.59 -15.00 -11.39
N ARG A 2 -16.62 -15.36 -10.11
CA ARG A 2 -16.51 -14.40 -9.01
C ARG A 2 -15.02 -14.10 -8.79
N VAL A 3 -14.64 -12.83 -8.86
CA VAL A 3 -13.27 -12.35 -8.55
C VAL A 3 -13.28 -11.79 -7.13
N VAL A 4 -12.29 -12.14 -6.34
CA VAL A 4 -12.13 -11.67 -4.96
C VAL A 4 -10.71 -11.11 -4.81
N PRO A 5 -10.57 -9.89 -4.25
CA PRO A 5 -11.63 -9.04 -3.68
C PRO A 5 -12.65 -8.54 -4.69
N ASN A 6 -12.31 -7.86 -5.73
CA ASN A 6 -13.08 -7.58 -6.94
C ASN A 6 -12.12 -7.14 -8.07
N ALA A 7 -12.57 -7.16 -9.32
CA ALA A 7 -11.72 -6.86 -10.47
C ALA A 7 -11.18 -5.41 -10.43
N PHE A 8 -11.98 -4.45 -9.97
CA PHE A 8 -11.55 -3.05 -9.86
C PHE A 8 -10.41 -2.90 -8.84
N ALA A 9 -10.56 -3.50 -7.65
CA ALA A 9 -9.53 -3.44 -6.61
C ALA A 9 -8.21 -4.02 -7.10
N VAL A 10 -8.23 -5.18 -7.78
CA VAL A 10 -7.02 -5.79 -8.35
C VAL A 10 -6.38 -4.88 -9.39
N GLN A 11 -7.16 -4.33 -10.32
CA GLN A 11 -6.64 -3.45 -11.36
C GLN A 11 -6.11 -2.12 -10.80
N ALA A 12 -6.82 -1.53 -9.81
CA ALA A 12 -6.40 -0.27 -9.21
C ALA A 12 -5.10 -0.41 -8.42
N THR A 13 -4.94 -1.50 -7.68
CA THR A 13 -3.76 -1.72 -6.83
C THR A 13 -2.54 -2.24 -7.60
N MET A 14 -2.71 -2.78 -8.80
CA MET A 14 -1.60 -3.13 -9.69
C MET A 14 -0.93 -1.90 -10.33
N ASP A 15 -1.59 -0.75 -10.32
CA ASP A 15 -1.16 0.48 -10.97
C ASP A 15 -1.05 1.61 -9.93
N ARG A 16 0.20 2.04 -9.65
CA ARG A 16 0.47 3.13 -8.70
C ARG A 16 -0.27 4.42 -9.04
N GLN A 17 -0.49 4.69 -10.33
CA GLN A 17 -1.24 5.88 -10.72
C GLN A 17 -2.67 5.80 -10.22
N ARG A 18 -3.33 4.65 -10.38
CA ARG A 18 -4.72 4.46 -9.97
C ARG A 18 -4.88 4.49 -8.46
N ILE A 19 -4.11 3.67 -7.75
CA ILE A 19 -4.28 3.57 -6.28
C ILE A 19 -3.85 4.86 -5.58
N ARG A 20 -2.78 5.53 -6.04
CA ARG A 20 -2.32 6.78 -5.46
C ARG A 20 -3.32 7.92 -5.70
N THR A 21 -3.87 8.02 -6.91
CA THR A 21 -4.91 9.01 -7.23
C THR A 21 -6.16 8.76 -6.40
N LEU A 22 -6.60 7.51 -6.26
CA LEU A 22 -7.73 7.15 -5.40
C LEU A 22 -7.48 7.57 -3.95
N ALA A 23 -6.38 7.13 -3.37
CA ALA A 23 -6.04 7.43 -1.97
C ALA A 23 -5.98 8.93 -1.71
N ALA A 24 -5.30 9.70 -2.57
CA ALA A 24 -5.15 11.14 -2.43
C ALA A 24 -6.49 11.92 -2.61
N SER A 25 -7.49 11.32 -3.24
CA SER A 25 -8.81 11.94 -3.40
C SER A 25 -9.72 11.77 -2.17
N LEU A 26 -9.34 10.90 -1.22
CA LEU A 26 -10.18 10.57 -0.07
C LEU A 26 -9.93 11.54 1.10
N PRO A 27 -10.99 12.07 1.71
CA PRO A 27 -10.86 12.88 2.91
C PRO A 27 -10.16 12.11 4.04
N GLY A 28 -9.16 12.73 4.67
CA GLY A 28 -8.44 12.14 5.79
C GLY A 28 -7.37 11.10 5.41
N VAL A 29 -7.18 10.81 4.12
CA VAL A 29 -6.07 9.98 3.65
C VAL A 29 -4.91 10.86 3.22
N ARG A 30 -3.84 10.81 4.00
CA ARG A 30 -2.59 11.54 3.72
C ARG A 30 -1.63 10.63 2.94
N THR A 31 -1.09 11.15 1.83
CA THR A 31 -0.03 10.51 1.04
C THR A 31 1.19 11.41 0.99
N SER A 32 2.36 10.89 0.59
CA SER A 32 3.47 11.74 0.14
C SER A 32 3.01 12.63 -1.02
N ALA A 33 3.64 13.78 -1.22
CA ALA A 33 3.44 14.55 -2.44
C ALA A 33 3.90 13.72 -3.66
N PHE A 34 3.18 13.81 -4.78
CA PHE A 34 3.54 13.04 -5.97
C PHE A 34 3.14 13.74 -7.27
N ARG A 35 3.81 13.35 -8.35
CA ARG A 35 3.47 13.71 -9.74
C ARG A 35 3.64 12.50 -10.65
N PHE A 36 2.99 12.53 -11.80
CA PHE A 36 3.20 11.55 -12.87
C PHE A 36 3.94 12.20 -14.03
N ALA A 37 4.84 11.44 -14.67
CA ALA A 37 5.59 11.88 -15.84
C ALA A 37 5.53 10.82 -16.93
N ARG A 38 5.44 11.27 -18.20
CA ARG A 38 5.35 10.44 -19.41
C ARG A 38 6.52 10.66 -20.36
N SER A 39 7.49 11.46 -19.93
CA SER A 39 8.73 11.71 -20.63
C SER A 39 9.80 12.17 -19.66
N GLU A 40 11.05 12.10 -20.06
CA GLU A 40 12.18 12.61 -19.28
C GLU A 40 12.02 14.11 -18.95
N ALA A 41 11.49 14.91 -19.90
CA ALA A 41 11.24 16.33 -19.69
C ALA A 41 10.14 16.57 -18.63
N GLU A 42 9.05 15.77 -18.66
CA GLU A 42 8.02 15.81 -17.62
C GLU A 42 8.55 15.31 -16.26
N LEU A 43 9.45 14.32 -16.27
CA LEU A 43 10.10 13.85 -15.05
C LEU A 43 10.94 14.95 -14.39
N ALA A 44 11.74 15.67 -15.17
CA ALA A 44 12.52 16.79 -14.64
C ALA A 44 11.62 17.86 -14.01
N ALA A 45 10.54 18.25 -14.69
CA ALA A 45 9.57 19.21 -14.14
C ALA A 45 8.87 18.67 -12.86
N ALA A 46 8.52 17.39 -12.85
CA ALA A 46 7.90 16.75 -11.67
C ALA A 46 8.85 16.71 -10.47
N LEU A 47 10.13 16.44 -10.68
CA LEU A 47 11.16 16.47 -9.63
C LEU A 47 11.34 17.88 -9.06
N ASP A 48 11.32 18.92 -9.91
CA ASP A 48 11.39 20.30 -9.45
C ASP A 48 10.18 20.71 -8.60
N GLU A 49 8.99 20.18 -8.92
CA GLU A 49 7.77 20.45 -8.13
C GLU A 49 7.71 19.67 -6.82
N VAL A 50 8.11 18.40 -6.82
CA VAL A 50 8.06 17.51 -5.66
C VAL A 50 9.20 17.83 -4.69
N GLY A 51 10.37 18.22 -5.23
CA GLY A 51 11.58 18.49 -4.47
C GLY A 51 12.44 17.24 -4.24
N TYR A 52 13.53 17.42 -3.50
CA TYR A 52 14.53 16.38 -3.25
C TYR A 52 14.69 16.12 -1.74
N PRO A 53 14.98 14.87 -1.30
CA PRO A 53 15.05 13.68 -2.14
C PRO A 53 13.67 13.24 -2.64
N ALA A 54 13.63 12.64 -3.82
CA ALA A 54 12.42 12.06 -4.40
C ALA A 54 12.66 10.59 -4.80
N PHE A 55 11.57 9.85 -4.98
CA PHE A 55 11.59 8.49 -5.51
C PHE A 55 10.88 8.45 -6.86
N VAL A 56 11.57 7.96 -7.87
CA VAL A 56 11.02 7.71 -9.21
C VAL A 56 10.75 6.21 -9.33
N LYS A 57 9.51 5.83 -9.68
CA LYS A 57 9.09 4.43 -9.77
C LYS A 57 8.25 4.21 -11.03
N PRO A 58 8.37 3.06 -11.71
CA PRO A 58 7.38 2.66 -12.72
C PRO A 58 6.00 2.56 -12.07
N THR A 59 4.93 2.88 -12.79
CA THR A 59 3.57 2.74 -12.26
C THR A 59 3.16 1.27 -12.06
N MET A 60 3.79 0.35 -12.80
CA MET A 60 3.57 -1.10 -12.67
C MET A 60 4.88 -1.82 -12.38
N SER A 61 5.23 -1.92 -11.11
CA SER A 61 6.36 -2.71 -10.60
C SER A 61 6.10 -3.14 -9.16
N SER A 62 6.95 -4.02 -8.61
CA SER A 62 6.92 -4.45 -7.20
C SER A 62 8.34 -4.68 -6.70
N SER A 63 8.52 -4.80 -5.38
CA SER A 63 9.81 -5.14 -4.76
C SER A 63 10.95 -4.19 -5.17
N GLY A 64 10.66 -2.90 -5.28
CA GLY A 64 11.67 -1.88 -5.62
C GLY A 64 12.19 -1.89 -7.06
N HIS A 65 11.72 -2.82 -7.94
CA HIS A 65 12.17 -2.88 -9.32
C HIS A 65 11.92 -1.57 -10.07
N GLY A 66 12.96 -1.05 -10.72
CA GLY A 66 12.91 0.21 -11.46
C GLY A 66 12.80 1.46 -10.58
N GLN A 67 12.94 1.31 -9.25
CA GLN A 67 12.89 2.44 -8.33
C GLN A 67 14.25 3.12 -8.22
N SER A 68 14.26 4.44 -8.33
CA SER A 68 15.44 5.29 -8.12
C SER A 68 15.17 6.33 -7.03
N ARG A 69 16.10 6.46 -6.08
CA ARG A 69 16.15 7.61 -5.17
C ARG A 69 16.95 8.72 -5.83
N VAL A 70 16.32 9.85 -6.08
CA VAL A 70 16.88 11.01 -6.77
C VAL A 70 17.13 12.12 -5.75
N THR A 71 18.36 12.64 -5.72
CA THR A 71 18.80 13.67 -4.79
C THR A 71 19.17 14.99 -5.46
N GLY A 72 19.15 15.01 -6.79
CA GLY A 72 19.43 16.19 -7.58
C GLY A 72 18.98 16.03 -9.04
N PRO A 73 18.81 17.12 -9.77
CA PRO A 73 18.25 17.12 -11.14
C PRO A 73 19.10 16.35 -12.17
N GLU A 74 20.40 16.23 -11.93
CA GLU A 74 21.34 15.51 -12.80
C GLU A 74 21.03 14.00 -12.91
N GLN A 75 20.26 13.44 -11.96
CA GLN A 75 19.90 12.03 -11.94
C GLN A 75 18.60 11.71 -12.71
N ALA A 76 17.88 12.72 -13.22
CA ALA A 76 16.59 12.52 -13.86
C ALA A 76 16.65 11.55 -15.05
N ALA A 77 17.60 11.74 -15.96
CA ALA A 77 17.76 10.88 -17.14
C ALA A 77 18.04 9.42 -16.77
N SER A 78 18.93 9.17 -15.81
CA SER A 78 19.25 7.82 -15.36
C SER A 78 18.08 7.17 -14.63
N ALA A 79 17.32 7.93 -13.84
CA ALA A 79 16.14 7.43 -13.14
C ALA A 79 15.02 7.08 -14.13
N TRP A 80 14.84 7.86 -15.19
CA TRP A 80 13.89 7.55 -16.26
C TRP A 80 14.24 6.24 -16.96
N ALA A 81 15.50 6.11 -17.43
CA ALA A 81 15.98 4.92 -18.11
C ALA A 81 15.83 3.65 -17.23
N HIS A 82 16.21 3.72 -15.96
CA HIS A 82 16.07 2.61 -15.01
C HIS A 82 14.60 2.22 -14.81
N ALA A 83 13.70 3.20 -14.69
CA ALA A 83 12.27 2.92 -14.54
C ALA A 83 11.65 2.28 -15.78
N GLU A 84 12.12 2.62 -16.99
CA GLU A 84 11.66 1.99 -18.23
C GLU A 84 12.19 0.56 -18.41
N GLU A 85 13.46 0.30 -18.04
CA GLU A 85 14.10 -1.01 -18.18
C GLU A 85 13.47 -2.06 -17.27
N ASP A 86 13.18 -1.73 -16.01
CA ASP A 86 12.73 -2.66 -14.98
C ASP A 86 11.22 -2.65 -14.75
N ALA A 87 10.44 -1.94 -15.57
CA ALA A 87 8.99 -1.96 -15.47
C ALA A 87 8.42 -3.35 -15.78
N ARG A 88 7.53 -3.88 -14.94
CA ARG A 88 6.82 -5.14 -15.19
C ARG A 88 5.95 -5.07 -16.46
N ALA A 89 5.43 -3.89 -16.77
CA ALA A 89 4.73 -3.57 -18.00
C ALA A 89 5.08 -2.13 -18.39
N THR A 90 5.46 -1.93 -19.65
CA THR A 90 5.79 -0.60 -20.17
C THR A 90 4.51 0.22 -20.30
N THR A 91 4.20 1.02 -19.28
CA THR A 91 3.07 1.94 -19.30
C THR A 91 3.43 3.28 -19.92
N GLY A 92 4.73 3.57 -20.07
CA GLY A 92 5.24 4.89 -20.45
C GLY A 92 4.95 5.98 -19.41
N VAL A 93 4.67 5.57 -18.16
CA VAL A 93 4.37 6.49 -17.06
C VAL A 93 5.19 6.10 -15.83
N VAL A 94 5.81 7.08 -15.22
CA VAL A 94 6.44 6.95 -13.89
C VAL A 94 5.72 7.81 -12.87
N ILE A 95 5.79 7.42 -11.61
CA ILE A 95 5.41 8.25 -10.47
C ILE A 95 6.67 8.82 -9.84
N VAL A 96 6.63 10.11 -9.50
CA VAL A 96 7.63 10.82 -8.71
C VAL A 96 7.00 11.08 -7.35
N GLU A 97 7.61 10.59 -6.29
CA GLU A 97 7.11 10.73 -4.92
C GLU A 97 8.14 11.44 -4.06
N GLU A 98 7.66 12.33 -3.20
CA GLU A 98 8.45 12.94 -2.13
C GLU A 98 9.09 11.87 -1.25
N GLY A 99 10.37 12.05 -0.92
CA GLY A 99 11.03 11.25 0.10
C GLY A 99 10.54 11.65 1.50
N VAL A 100 9.57 10.91 2.03
CA VAL A 100 9.06 11.14 3.38
C VAL A 100 10.16 10.88 4.39
N ASP A 101 10.37 11.81 5.32
CA ASP A 101 11.23 11.63 6.49
C ASP A 101 10.41 10.94 7.59
N PHE A 102 10.57 9.62 7.73
CA PHE A 102 9.81 8.78 8.65
C PHE A 102 10.71 8.09 9.68
N ASP A 103 10.14 7.72 10.81
CA ASP A 103 10.82 6.99 11.87
C ASP A 103 10.84 5.48 11.58
N TYR A 104 9.72 4.94 11.04
CA TYR A 104 9.57 3.52 10.68
C TYR A 104 8.41 3.32 9.70
N GLU A 105 8.41 2.13 9.10
CA GLU A 105 7.33 1.66 8.22
C GLU A 105 6.50 0.59 8.92
N ILE A 106 5.21 0.53 8.62
CA ILE A 106 4.33 -0.55 9.05
C ILE A 106 3.54 -1.12 7.88
N ALA A 107 3.22 -2.40 7.99
CA ALA A 107 2.13 -3.02 7.25
C ALA A 107 0.94 -3.27 8.20
N LEU A 108 -0.24 -2.82 7.81
CA LEU A 108 -1.48 -3.04 8.55
C LEU A 108 -2.38 -3.98 7.75
N LEU A 109 -2.41 -5.25 8.15
CA LEU A 109 -3.31 -6.22 7.55
C LEU A 109 -4.75 -5.87 7.90
N THR A 110 -5.50 -5.53 6.86
CA THR A 110 -6.88 -5.06 6.91
C THR A 110 -7.78 -6.12 6.32
N VAL A 111 -8.71 -6.67 7.11
CA VAL A 111 -9.58 -7.77 6.70
C VAL A 111 -10.99 -7.27 6.51
N ARG A 112 -11.51 -7.39 5.29
CA ARG A 112 -12.92 -7.12 4.99
C ARG A 112 -13.67 -8.44 4.90
N SER A 113 -14.57 -8.67 5.82
CA SER A 113 -15.30 -9.94 5.95
C SER A 113 -16.80 -9.71 6.15
N TRP A 114 -17.57 -10.73 5.83
CA TRP A 114 -19.00 -10.72 6.09
C TRP A 114 -19.27 -11.03 7.57
N ASP A 115 -19.97 -10.14 8.23
CA ASP A 115 -20.47 -10.40 9.57
C ASP A 115 -21.89 -11.01 9.52
N ALA A 116 -22.00 -12.27 9.89
CA ALA A 116 -23.27 -13.00 9.86
C ALA A 116 -24.31 -12.43 10.83
N ALA A 117 -23.89 -11.77 11.91
CA ALA A 117 -24.80 -11.24 12.93
C ALA A 117 -25.49 -9.95 12.45
N SER A 118 -24.75 -9.05 11.83
CA SER A 118 -25.27 -7.78 11.29
C SER A 118 -25.76 -7.87 9.85
N GLY A 119 -25.34 -8.89 9.10
CA GLY A 119 -25.60 -9.00 7.67
C GLY A 119 -24.84 -7.98 6.83
N ASN A 120 -23.76 -7.40 7.34
CA ASN A 120 -22.97 -6.37 6.70
C ASN A 120 -21.50 -6.79 6.51
N VAL A 121 -20.79 -6.08 5.65
CA VAL A 121 -19.33 -6.18 5.58
C VAL A 121 -18.73 -5.36 6.70
N THR A 122 -17.85 -5.99 7.48
CA THR A 122 -17.06 -5.35 8.53
C THR A 122 -15.60 -5.31 8.15
N THR A 123 -14.88 -4.34 8.70
CA THR A 123 -13.43 -4.20 8.54
C THR A 123 -12.76 -4.43 9.88
N SER A 124 -11.88 -5.41 9.94
CA SER A 124 -11.05 -5.74 11.12
C SER A 124 -9.59 -5.53 10.79
N PHE A 125 -8.77 -5.23 11.80
CA PHE A 125 -7.34 -4.97 11.64
C PHE A 125 -6.55 -5.94 12.51
N CYS A 126 -5.48 -6.50 11.95
CA CYS A 126 -4.46 -7.17 12.75
C CYS A 126 -3.65 -6.14 13.55
N ALA A 127 -2.90 -6.59 14.53
CA ALA A 127 -1.89 -5.75 15.13
C ALA A 127 -0.89 -5.26 14.06
N PRO A 128 -0.37 -4.03 14.17
CA PRO A 128 0.54 -3.49 13.17
C PRO A 128 1.82 -4.32 13.08
N ILE A 129 2.32 -4.49 11.87
CA ILE A 129 3.53 -5.25 11.57
C ILE A 129 4.63 -4.26 11.22
N GLY A 130 5.72 -4.26 12.00
CA GLY A 130 6.95 -3.59 11.61
C GLY A 130 7.73 -4.46 10.64
N HIS A 131 8.42 -3.86 9.71
CA HIS A 131 9.26 -4.57 8.77
C HIS A 131 10.50 -3.77 8.40
N ARG A 132 11.50 -4.47 7.89
CA ARG A 132 12.72 -3.88 7.35
C ARG A 132 12.95 -4.40 5.94
N GLN A 133 13.27 -3.47 5.06
CA GLN A 133 13.64 -3.73 3.67
C GLN A 133 15.08 -3.27 3.42
N GLU A 134 15.79 -3.97 2.56
CA GLU A 134 17.11 -3.58 2.08
C GLU A 134 17.13 -3.65 0.55
N GLY A 135 17.44 -2.52 -0.09
CA GLY A 135 17.44 -2.45 -1.57
C GLY A 135 16.10 -2.74 -2.24
N GLY A 136 14.99 -2.62 -1.49
CA GLY A 136 13.63 -2.95 -1.96
C GLY A 136 13.19 -4.39 -1.65
N ASP A 137 14.11 -5.23 -1.16
CA ASP A 137 13.80 -6.61 -0.77
C ASP A 137 13.38 -6.68 0.71
N TYR A 138 12.35 -7.47 0.99
CA TYR A 138 11.94 -7.82 2.33
C TYR A 138 13.04 -8.63 3.06
N VAL A 139 13.38 -8.20 4.26
CA VAL A 139 14.42 -8.86 5.10
C VAL A 139 13.79 -9.50 6.33
N GLU A 140 13.03 -8.75 7.10
CA GLU A 140 12.39 -9.24 8.33
C GLU A 140 11.12 -8.48 8.67
N SER A 141 10.23 -9.12 9.44
CA SER A 141 9.07 -8.48 10.05
C SER A 141 8.85 -8.98 11.47
N TRP A 142 8.19 -8.16 12.26
CA TRP A 142 7.81 -8.47 13.64
C TRP A 142 6.43 -7.92 13.96
N GLN A 143 5.73 -8.58 14.87
CA GLN A 143 4.39 -8.21 15.29
C GLN A 143 4.19 -8.47 16.79
N PRO A 144 3.61 -7.53 17.57
CA PRO A 144 3.14 -6.23 17.13
C PRO A 144 4.30 -5.22 16.98
N MET A 145 4.15 -4.26 16.08
CA MET A 145 4.99 -3.06 16.06
C MET A 145 4.49 -2.08 17.11
N ALA A 146 5.40 -1.65 17.98
CA ALA A 146 5.08 -0.61 18.98
C ALA A 146 4.90 0.74 18.27
N MET A 147 3.78 1.39 18.49
CA MET A 147 3.48 2.72 17.96
C MET A 147 2.48 3.46 18.85
N SER A 148 2.34 4.76 18.67
CA SER A 148 1.34 5.53 19.42
C SER A 148 -0.07 5.12 19.02
N GLU A 149 -1.03 5.26 19.95
CA GLU A 149 -2.43 4.96 19.66
C GLU A 149 -3.01 5.93 18.61
N ALA A 150 -2.56 7.18 18.60
CA ALA A 150 -2.96 8.16 17.60
C ALA A 150 -2.52 7.76 16.18
N ALA A 151 -1.26 7.34 16.01
CA ALA A 151 -0.76 6.86 14.72
C ALA A 151 -1.46 5.57 14.28
N LEU A 152 -1.70 4.62 15.20
CA LEU A 152 -2.41 3.39 14.88
C LEU A 152 -3.85 3.65 14.44
N GLU A 153 -4.56 4.52 15.13
CA GLU A 153 -5.93 4.87 14.77
C GLU A 153 -5.97 5.62 13.42
N GLY A 154 -5.02 6.53 13.18
CA GLY A 154 -4.86 7.19 11.88
C GLY A 154 -4.65 6.19 10.74
N ALA A 155 -3.77 5.20 10.93
CA ALA A 155 -3.53 4.14 9.95
C ALA A 155 -4.79 3.29 9.70
N ARG A 156 -5.54 2.93 10.74
CA ARG A 156 -6.80 2.18 10.63
C ARG A 156 -7.86 2.96 9.85
N GLN A 157 -8.02 4.24 10.14
CA GLN A 157 -8.98 5.10 9.44
C GLN A 157 -8.64 5.22 7.96
N MET A 158 -7.38 5.45 7.61
CA MET A 158 -6.94 5.51 6.22
C MET A 158 -7.08 4.16 5.51
N ALA A 159 -6.67 3.04 6.12
CA ALA A 159 -6.83 1.70 5.55
C ALA A 159 -8.31 1.38 5.28
N LYS A 160 -9.19 1.72 6.23
CA LYS A 160 -10.64 1.55 6.07
C LYS A 160 -11.16 2.40 4.90
N ALA A 161 -10.81 3.68 4.86
CA ALA A 161 -11.27 4.60 3.82
C ALA A 161 -10.88 4.13 2.41
N VAL A 162 -9.62 3.72 2.22
CA VAL A 162 -9.13 3.23 0.92
C VAL A 162 -9.82 1.92 0.53
N THR A 163 -9.96 0.96 1.46
CA THR A 163 -10.61 -0.33 1.15
C THR A 163 -12.12 -0.19 0.93
N ASP A 164 -12.79 0.76 1.59
CA ASP A 164 -14.19 1.09 1.33
C ASP A 164 -14.37 1.71 -0.07
N ALA A 165 -13.48 2.64 -0.45
CA ALA A 165 -13.50 3.25 -1.78
C ALA A 165 -13.27 2.22 -2.89
N LEU A 166 -12.39 1.23 -2.68
CA LEU A 166 -12.20 0.12 -3.62
C LEU A 166 -13.46 -0.77 -3.74
N ALA A 167 -14.19 -0.96 -2.65
CA ALA A 167 -15.45 -1.70 -2.66
C ALA A 167 -16.54 -0.95 -3.41
N GLU A 168 -16.69 0.34 -3.15
CA GLU A 168 -17.68 1.22 -3.79
C GLU A 168 -17.43 1.31 -5.31
N ALA A 169 -16.20 1.64 -5.71
CA ALA A 169 -15.82 1.74 -7.11
C ALA A 169 -15.95 0.42 -7.88
N GLY A 170 -15.75 -0.71 -7.20
CA GLY A 170 -15.91 -2.05 -7.76
C GLY A 170 -17.34 -2.61 -7.69
N ASN A 171 -18.30 -1.84 -7.17
CA ASN A 171 -19.71 -2.24 -6.99
C ASN A 171 -19.86 -3.60 -6.28
N GLY A 172 -19.09 -3.84 -5.22
CA GLY A 172 -19.14 -5.11 -4.51
C GLY A 172 -18.46 -5.09 -3.13
N PRO A 173 -18.63 -6.14 -2.32
CA PRO A 173 -18.21 -6.16 -0.93
C PRO A 173 -16.68 -6.09 -0.75
N CYS A 174 -15.91 -6.40 -1.78
CA CYS A 174 -14.44 -6.37 -1.77
C CYS A 174 -13.87 -7.15 -0.57
N LEU A 175 -14.30 -8.41 -0.41
CA LEU A 175 -13.92 -9.27 0.72
C LEU A 175 -12.48 -9.78 0.57
N GLY A 176 -11.83 -10.04 1.70
CA GLY A 176 -10.48 -10.58 1.75
C GLY A 176 -9.57 -9.77 2.65
N ILE A 177 -8.28 -10.06 2.56
CA ILE A 177 -7.23 -9.34 3.27
C ILE A 177 -6.54 -8.34 2.36
N PHE A 178 -6.14 -7.22 2.93
CA PHE A 178 -5.38 -6.17 2.27
C PHE A 178 -4.15 -5.85 3.12
N GLY A 179 -2.96 -5.93 2.53
CA GLY A 179 -1.74 -5.42 3.13
C GLY A 179 -1.63 -3.93 2.82
N VAL A 180 -1.82 -3.08 3.81
CA VAL A 180 -1.74 -1.62 3.65
C VAL A 180 -0.48 -1.12 4.32
N GLU A 181 0.37 -0.44 3.55
CA GLU A 181 1.66 0.07 4.02
C GLU A 181 1.59 1.55 4.35
N PHE A 182 2.28 1.92 5.41
CA PHE A 182 2.34 3.29 5.90
C PHE A 182 3.74 3.67 6.34
N PHE A 183 4.11 4.93 6.08
CA PHE A 183 5.20 5.61 6.77
C PHE A 183 4.68 6.27 8.03
N VAL A 184 5.47 6.21 9.11
CA VAL A 184 5.08 6.78 10.41
C VAL A 184 6.19 7.66 10.96
N LYS A 185 5.83 8.86 11.42
CA LYS A 185 6.71 9.78 12.14
C LYS A 185 5.97 10.36 13.33
N GLY A 186 6.37 9.96 14.53
CA GLY A 186 5.62 10.32 15.74
C GLY A 186 4.15 9.86 15.63
N ASP A 187 3.22 10.80 15.63
CA ASP A 187 1.78 10.54 15.45
C ASP A 187 1.31 10.69 13.99
N ASP A 188 2.16 11.21 13.12
CA ASP A 188 1.85 11.42 11.72
C ASP A 188 1.98 10.11 10.92
N VAL A 189 1.00 9.86 10.04
CA VAL A 189 0.94 8.65 9.21
C VAL A 189 0.69 9.05 7.75
N TRP A 190 1.39 8.40 6.82
CA TRP A 190 1.20 8.55 5.37
C TRP A 190 0.90 7.19 4.74
N PHE A 191 -0.17 7.13 3.97
CA PHE A 191 -0.46 5.97 3.12
C PHE A 191 0.62 5.85 2.04
N SER A 192 1.22 4.68 1.95
CA SER A 192 2.26 4.35 0.97
C SER A 192 1.72 3.47 -0.16
N GLU A 193 1.33 2.24 0.14
CA GLU A 193 0.88 1.27 -0.86
C GLU A 193 -0.22 0.36 -0.29
N LEU A 194 -0.94 -0.34 -1.18
CA LEU A 194 -1.93 -1.34 -0.79
C LEU A 194 -1.89 -2.54 -1.74
N SER A 195 -1.77 -3.72 -1.15
CA SER A 195 -1.87 -5.01 -1.84
C SER A 195 -3.20 -5.71 -1.51
N PRO A 196 -4.02 -6.13 -2.50
CA PRO A 196 -5.35 -6.72 -2.27
C PRO A 196 -5.26 -8.24 -2.07
N ARG A 197 -4.32 -8.71 -1.29
CA ARG A 197 -3.93 -10.12 -1.08
C ARG A 197 -3.10 -10.27 0.18
N PRO A 198 -2.82 -11.50 0.64
CA PRO A 198 -1.76 -11.75 1.63
C PRO A 198 -0.45 -11.05 1.22
N HIS A 199 0.27 -10.53 2.19
CA HIS A 199 1.45 -9.67 2.00
C HIS A 199 2.70 -10.31 2.61
N ASP A 200 3.85 -10.10 1.99
CA ASP A 200 5.12 -10.73 2.42
C ASP A 200 5.43 -10.44 3.91
N THR A 201 5.20 -9.21 4.35
CA THR A 201 5.35 -8.84 5.77
C THR A 201 4.39 -9.57 6.68
N GLY A 202 3.23 -9.98 6.16
CA GLY A 202 2.17 -10.69 6.87
C GLY A 202 2.50 -12.14 7.19
N MET A 203 3.55 -12.72 6.60
CA MET A 203 3.96 -14.10 6.92
C MET A 203 4.28 -14.30 8.39
N VAL A 204 4.67 -13.26 9.11
CA VAL A 204 4.89 -13.31 10.57
C VAL A 204 3.64 -13.75 11.33
N THR A 205 2.44 -13.51 10.79
CA THR A 205 1.16 -13.94 11.40
C THR A 205 1.02 -15.46 11.54
N MET A 206 1.81 -16.24 10.81
CA MET A 206 1.83 -17.71 10.95
C MET A 206 2.32 -18.17 12.33
N VAL A 207 3.04 -17.30 13.06
CA VAL A 207 3.60 -17.60 14.39
C VAL A 207 3.14 -16.63 15.48
N THR A 208 2.47 -15.53 15.13
CA THR A 208 2.08 -14.48 16.06
C THR A 208 0.58 -14.35 16.26
N GLN A 209 -0.25 -15.00 15.44
CA GLN A 209 -1.71 -14.93 15.52
C GLN A 209 -2.35 -16.32 15.52
N ALA A 210 -3.55 -16.40 16.09
CA ALA A 210 -4.35 -17.62 16.04
C ALA A 210 -4.81 -17.97 14.63
N GLN A 211 -5.10 -16.96 13.81
CA GLN A 211 -5.41 -17.09 12.38
C GLN A 211 -4.37 -16.33 11.57
N SER A 212 -3.60 -17.06 10.76
CA SER A 212 -2.61 -16.43 9.87
C SER A 212 -3.30 -15.57 8.80
N GLU A 213 -2.56 -14.69 8.16
CA GLU A 213 -3.08 -13.87 7.05
C GLU A 213 -3.72 -14.70 5.94
N PHE A 214 -3.18 -15.89 5.66
CA PHE A 214 -3.73 -16.82 4.65
C PHE A 214 -5.08 -17.37 5.09
N GLU A 215 -5.20 -17.75 6.37
CA GLU A 215 -6.45 -18.23 6.94
C GLU A 215 -7.48 -17.11 7.00
N LEU A 216 -7.10 -15.90 7.44
CA LEU A 216 -7.97 -14.74 7.45
C LEU A 216 -8.51 -14.41 6.05
N HIS A 217 -7.65 -14.48 5.03
CA HIS A 217 -8.06 -14.27 3.64
C HIS A 217 -9.06 -15.32 3.18
N ALA A 218 -8.76 -16.59 3.38
CA ALA A 218 -9.65 -17.69 3.01
C ALA A 218 -11.01 -17.60 3.73
N ARG A 219 -11.02 -17.32 5.04
CA ARG A 219 -12.24 -17.16 5.83
C ARG A 219 -13.09 -15.99 5.36
N ALA A 220 -12.47 -14.83 5.12
CA ALA A 220 -13.16 -13.65 4.60
C ALA A 220 -13.85 -13.92 3.24
N ILE A 221 -13.16 -14.62 2.33
CA ILE A 221 -13.72 -15.01 1.01
C ILE A 221 -14.89 -15.96 1.14
N LEU A 222 -14.80 -16.92 2.06
CA LEU A 222 -15.80 -17.97 2.26
C LEU A 222 -16.97 -17.52 3.15
N GLY A 223 -16.93 -16.32 3.72
CA GLY A 223 -17.93 -15.82 4.67
C GLY A 223 -17.88 -16.54 6.03
N LEU A 224 -16.72 -17.05 6.41
CA LEU A 224 -16.48 -17.66 7.72
C LEU A 224 -16.07 -16.60 8.74
N PRO A 225 -16.33 -16.81 10.05
CA PRO A 225 -15.89 -15.89 11.09
C PRO A 225 -14.39 -15.66 11.07
N VAL A 226 -13.95 -14.41 11.19
CA VAL A 226 -12.55 -14.01 11.28
C VAL A 226 -12.21 -13.51 12.68
N SER A 227 -10.97 -13.76 13.11
CA SER A 227 -10.42 -13.23 14.36
C SER A 227 -9.00 -12.74 14.13
N THR A 228 -8.76 -11.48 14.45
CA THR A 228 -7.42 -10.85 14.36
C THR A 228 -6.66 -10.88 15.69
N ALA A 229 -7.11 -11.71 16.65
CA ALA A 229 -6.45 -11.89 17.94
C ALA A 229 -5.07 -12.55 17.78
N GLN A 230 -4.11 -12.06 18.56
CA GLN A 230 -2.79 -12.64 18.75
C GLN A 230 -2.81 -13.80 19.73
#